data_edf53a7f9b6c2846879359bbd783474b
#
_entry.id   edf53a7f9b6c2846879359bbd783474b
#
_cell.length_a   1.000
_cell.length_b   1.000
_cell.length_c   1.000
_cell.angle_alpha   90.00
_cell.angle_beta   90.00
_cell.angle_gamma   90.00
#
_symmetry.space_group_name_H-M   'P 1'
#
loop_
_entity.id
_entity.type
_entity.pdbx_description
1 polymer ?
#
loop_
_entity_poly.entity_id
_entity_poly.type
_entity_poly.pdbx_seq_one_letter_code
_entity_poly.pdbx_strand_id
1 'polypeptide(L)'
;NALTASPEMLDHDRDVNAILETLKSQFSTLEDFEREFPSLCFALATGVGKTRLMGAFIAYLHLKHGINNFFVLAPNLTIYNKLISDFTPNTPKYVLKGISEFAITPPLIITGDNYEQKNSTGDLFGGIRINIFNISKINSEVRGGKEPRIKRMHEVLGESYFNHLASLDDLVLLMDESHRYRALAGMRAINELKPLFGLEMTATPFVESTKAPIPFKNVVMDYPLA
;
A
#
# COMPACT_ATOMS: atom_id res chain seq x y z
N ASN A 1 7.22 6.14 -16.94
CA ASN A 1 7.30 5.70 -15.55
C ASN A 1 7.21 6.92 -14.62
N ALA A 2 6.28 6.91 -13.65
CA ALA A 2 6.05 8.05 -12.73
C ALA A 2 7.33 8.48 -11.99
N LEU A 3 8.12 7.53 -11.47
CA LEU A 3 9.39 7.83 -10.80
C LEU A 3 10.48 8.37 -11.71
N THR A 4 10.42 8.10 -13.01
CA THR A 4 11.32 8.72 -13.99
C THR A 4 10.92 10.15 -14.29
N ALA A 5 9.61 10.43 -14.27
CA ALA A 5 9.05 11.75 -14.51
C ALA A 5 9.18 12.68 -13.31
N SER A 6 9.02 12.13 -12.13
CA SER A 6 9.10 12.83 -10.83
C SER A 6 9.92 12.02 -9.85
N PRO A 7 11.26 12.08 -9.93
CA PRO A 7 12.16 11.42 -8.97
C PRO A 7 11.94 11.91 -7.53
N GLU A 8 11.45 13.13 -7.37
CA GLU A 8 11.12 13.78 -6.09
C GLU A 8 10.04 13.04 -5.30
N MET A 9 9.32 12.09 -5.92
CA MET A 9 8.41 11.17 -5.18
C MET A 9 9.15 10.36 -4.10
N LEU A 10 10.47 10.21 -4.23
CA LEU A 10 11.32 9.49 -3.28
C LEU A 10 11.89 10.41 -2.18
N ASP A 11 11.53 11.69 -2.18
CA ASP A 11 11.99 12.67 -1.21
C ASP A 11 10.89 12.97 -0.16
N HIS A 12 11.25 13.05 1.11
CA HIS A 12 10.31 13.41 2.18
C HIS A 12 9.89 14.89 2.15
N ASP A 13 10.80 15.78 1.81
CA ASP A 13 10.57 17.23 1.75
C ASP A 13 9.94 17.68 0.41
N ARG A 14 9.37 16.74 -0.33
CA ARG A 14 8.79 16.96 -1.65
C ARG A 14 7.58 17.89 -1.66
N ASP A 15 7.46 18.66 -2.71
CA ASP A 15 6.23 19.38 -3.04
C ASP A 15 5.25 18.45 -3.77
N VAL A 16 4.25 17.95 -3.05
CA VAL A 16 3.22 17.01 -3.56
C VAL A 16 2.43 17.64 -4.72
N ASN A 17 2.20 18.95 -4.70
CA ASN A 17 1.47 19.63 -5.78
C ASN A 17 2.32 19.74 -7.04
N ALA A 18 3.60 20.05 -6.93
CA ALA A 18 4.51 20.08 -8.07
C ALA A 18 4.64 18.70 -8.74
N ILE A 19 4.72 17.63 -7.93
CA ILE A 19 4.70 16.25 -8.42
C ILE A 19 3.39 15.95 -9.16
N LEU A 20 2.25 16.34 -8.59
CA LEU A 20 0.94 16.15 -9.23
C LEU A 20 0.88 16.80 -10.62
N GLU A 21 1.27 18.05 -10.74
CA GLU A 21 1.25 18.77 -12.02
C GLU A 21 2.21 18.13 -13.04
N THR A 22 3.39 17.68 -12.60
CA THR A 22 4.33 16.95 -13.47
C THR A 22 3.71 15.66 -14.00
N LEU A 23 3.07 14.87 -13.12
CA LEU A 23 2.48 13.58 -13.50
C LEU A 23 1.21 13.74 -14.34
N LYS A 24 0.40 14.78 -14.15
CA LYS A 24 -0.74 15.09 -15.01
C LYS A 24 -0.34 15.27 -16.47
N SER A 25 0.84 15.81 -16.74
CA SER A 25 1.33 15.96 -18.11
C SER A 25 1.57 14.62 -18.82
N GLN A 26 1.76 13.54 -18.07
CA GLN A 26 2.03 12.19 -18.59
C GLN A 26 0.82 11.24 -18.50
N PHE A 27 -0.02 11.43 -17.49
CA PHE A 27 -1.19 10.60 -17.23
C PHE A 27 -2.45 11.43 -17.30
N SER A 28 -3.09 11.44 -18.46
CA SER A 28 -4.27 12.27 -18.74
C SER A 28 -5.49 11.96 -17.84
N THR A 29 -5.51 10.79 -17.22
CA THR A 29 -6.55 10.34 -16.28
C THR A 29 -6.28 10.74 -14.83
N LEU A 30 -5.08 11.24 -14.53
CA LEU A 30 -4.72 11.71 -13.20
C LEU A 30 -5.19 13.14 -12.99
N GLU A 31 -6.10 13.36 -12.06
CA GLU A 31 -6.61 14.68 -11.70
C GLU A 31 -6.11 15.16 -10.34
N ASP A 32 -6.04 14.22 -9.36
CA ASP A 32 -5.70 14.50 -7.97
C ASP A 32 -5.19 13.20 -7.31
N PHE A 33 -4.29 13.29 -6.34
CA PHE A 33 -3.85 12.11 -5.59
C PHE A 33 -4.89 11.60 -4.60
N GLU A 34 -5.86 12.43 -4.22
CA GLU A 34 -6.89 12.13 -3.21
C GLU A 34 -6.31 11.71 -1.83
N ARG A 35 -5.04 12.04 -1.59
CA ARG A 35 -4.25 11.74 -0.40
C ARG A 35 -3.29 12.90 -0.11
N GLU A 36 -2.73 12.96 1.10
CA GLU A 36 -1.71 13.93 1.47
C GLU A 36 -0.30 13.55 0.97
N PHE A 37 -0.19 12.46 0.24
CA PHE A 37 1.02 11.96 -0.39
C PHE A 37 0.73 11.49 -1.82
N PRO A 38 1.74 11.38 -2.71
CA PRO A 38 1.55 10.87 -4.05
C PRO A 38 0.93 9.46 -4.01
N SER A 39 -0.26 9.28 -4.59
CA SER A 39 -0.94 8.00 -4.65
C SER A 39 -1.46 7.73 -6.05
N LEU A 40 -1.07 6.58 -6.63
CA LEU A 40 -1.36 6.21 -8.00
C LEU A 40 -2.22 4.95 -8.02
N CYS A 41 -3.36 5.02 -8.70
CA CYS A 41 -4.32 3.93 -8.81
C CYS A 41 -4.19 3.19 -10.14
N PHE A 42 -4.11 1.88 -10.05
CA PHE A 42 -4.19 0.94 -11.15
C PHE A 42 -5.55 0.24 -11.11
N ALA A 43 -6.44 0.66 -12.02
CA ALA A 43 -7.73 0.03 -12.21
C ALA A 43 -7.53 -1.26 -13.00
N LEU A 44 -7.65 -2.39 -12.35
CA LEU A 44 -7.32 -3.70 -12.91
C LEU A 44 -8.45 -4.69 -12.62
N ALA A 45 -8.96 -5.32 -13.65
CA ALA A 45 -10.00 -6.33 -13.54
C ALA A 45 -9.63 -7.45 -12.54
N THR A 46 -10.65 -8.13 -12.02
CA THR A 46 -10.44 -9.30 -11.15
C THR A 46 -9.75 -10.42 -11.92
N GLY A 47 -8.77 -11.07 -11.32
CA GLY A 47 -8.07 -12.22 -11.93
C GLY A 47 -6.86 -11.88 -12.81
N VAL A 48 -6.63 -10.62 -13.19
CA VAL A 48 -5.51 -10.22 -14.06
C VAL A 48 -4.12 -10.26 -13.38
N GLY A 49 -4.05 -10.61 -12.10
CA GLY A 49 -2.77 -10.78 -11.40
C GLY A 49 -2.35 -9.61 -10.53
N LYS A 50 -3.27 -8.87 -9.91
CA LYS A 50 -2.97 -7.74 -9.00
C LYS A 50 -1.86 -8.05 -8.00
N THR A 51 -1.89 -9.22 -7.34
CA THR A 51 -0.84 -9.62 -6.38
C THR A 51 0.54 -9.79 -7.02
N ARG A 52 0.61 -10.28 -8.26
CA ARG A 52 1.88 -10.36 -9.01
C ARG A 52 2.41 -8.97 -9.36
N LEU A 53 1.52 -8.05 -9.69
CA LEU A 53 1.89 -6.67 -9.93
C LEU A 53 2.43 -6.00 -8.66
N MET A 54 1.82 -6.27 -7.48
CA MET A 54 2.41 -5.85 -6.20
C MET A 54 3.83 -6.38 -6.01
N GLY A 55 4.04 -7.67 -6.26
CA GLY A 55 5.38 -8.27 -6.20
C GLY A 55 6.37 -7.61 -7.16
N ALA A 56 5.93 -7.28 -8.38
CA ALA A 56 6.74 -6.57 -9.37
C ALA A 56 7.09 -5.14 -8.91
N PHE A 57 6.16 -4.42 -8.29
CA PHE A 57 6.42 -3.10 -7.70
C PHE A 57 7.45 -3.18 -6.57
N ILE A 58 7.28 -4.11 -5.63
CA ILE A 58 8.22 -4.33 -4.54
C ILE A 58 9.62 -4.64 -5.09
N ALA A 59 9.71 -5.57 -6.03
CA ALA A 59 10.99 -5.94 -6.65
C ALA A 59 11.65 -4.76 -7.36
N TYR A 60 10.90 -4.02 -8.18
CA TYR A 60 11.40 -2.85 -8.90
C TYR A 60 11.89 -1.75 -7.94
N LEU A 61 11.08 -1.41 -6.94
CA LEU A 61 11.38 -0.35 -5.98
C LEU A 61 12.60 -0.70 -5.12
N HIS A 62 12.72 -1.96 -4.72
CA HIS A 62 13.90 -2.43 -3.99
C HIS A 62 15.15 -2.42 -4.87
N LEU A 63 15.11 -3.14 -5.99
CA LEU A 63 16.30 -3.34 -6.84
C LEU A 63 16.79 -2.06 -7.51
N LYS A 64 15.88 -1.15 -7.85
CA LYS A 64 16.23 0.08 -8.57
C LYS A 64 16.41 1.28 -7.67
N HIS A 65 15.67 1.36 -6.57
CA HIS A 65 15.61 2.55 -5.72
C HIS A 65 16.02 2.29 -4.26
N GLY A 66 16.35 1.05 -3.89
CA GLY A 66 16.82 0.70 -2.54
C GLY A 66 15.74 0.76 -1.46
N ILE A 67 14.46 0.79 -1.84
CA ILE A 67 13.34 0.83 -0.88
C ILE A 67 13.21 -0.52 -0.20
N ASN A 68 13.16 -0.53 1.13
CA ASN A 68 13.13 -1.73 1.94
C ASN A 68 11.86 -1.91 2.77
N ASN A 69 11.05 -0.88 2.94
CA ASN A 69 9.90 -0.90 3.81
C ASN A 69 8.59 -0.78 3.04
N PHE A 70 7.80 -1.84 3.05
CA PHE A 70 6.51 -1.91 2.38
C PHE A 70 5.40 -2.20 3.38
N PHE A 71 4.27 -1.49 3.24
CA PHE A 71 3.07 -1.72 4.02
C PHE A 71 1.91 -2.09 3.11
N VAL A 72 1.48 -3.35 3.19
CA VAL A 72 0.45 -3.93 2.32
C VAL A 72 -0.87 -4.00 3.08
N LEU A 73 -1.88 -3.32 2.58
CA LEU A 73 -3.22 -3.32 3.16
C LEU A 73 -4.13 -4.31 2.44
N ALA A 74 -4.73 -5.22 3.21
CA ALA A 74 -5.73 -6.16 2.76
C ALA A 74 -7.14 -5.71 3.20
N PRO A 75 -8.17 -5.80 2.34
CA PRO A 75 -9.52 -5.36 2.65
C PRO A 75 -10.29 -6.30 3.60
N ASN A 76 -9.89 -7.57 3.66
CA ASN A 76 -10.53 -8.61 4.47
C ASN A 76 -9.58 -9.74 4.82
N LEU A 77 -10.01 -10.65 5.69
CA LEU A 77 -9.20 -11.75 6.19
C LEU A 77 -8.81 -12.76 5.09
N THR A 78 -9.66 -13.01 4.12
CA THR A 78 -9.39 -13.94 3.02
C THR A 78 -8.23 -13.43 2.16
N ILE A 79 -8.27 -12.16 1.76
CA ILE A 79 -7.21 -11.53 0.98
C ILE A 79 -5.94 -11.38 1.83
N TYR A 80 -6.07 -11.04 3.11
CA TYR A 80 -4.96 -10.98 4.04
C TYR A 80 -4.17 -12.29 4.12
N ASN A 81 -4.85 -13.41 4.35
CA ASN A 81 -4.20 -14.72 4.41
C ASN A 81 -3.58 -15.14 3.08
N LYS A 82 -4.25 -14.78 1.97
CA LYS A 82 -3.72 -14.99 0.62
C LYS A 82 -2.43 -14.19 0.40
N LEU A 83 -2.41 -12.91 0.75
CA LEU A 83 -1.21 -12.06 0.60
C LEU A 83 -0.05 -12.58 1.43
N ILE A 84 -0.29 -12.99 2.69
CA ILE A 84 0.75 -13.63 3.51
C ILE A 84 1.33 -14.84 2.79
N SER A 85 0.47 -15.75 2.28
CA SER A 85 0.92 -16.93 1.55
C SER A 85 1.70 -16.57 0.28
N ASP A 86 1.20 -15.62 -0.51
CA ASP A 86 1.78 -15.23 -1.79
C ASP A 86 3.13 -14.49 -1.63
N PHE A 87 3.36 -13.82 -0.50
CA PHE A 87 4.62 -13.13 -0.19
C PHE A 87 5.58 -13.99 0.68
N THR A 88 5.12 -15.08 1.28
CA THR A 88 5.99 -15.96 2.08
C THR A 88 6.88 -16.79 1.17
N PRO A 89 8.22 -16.77 1.37
CA PRO A 89 9.16 -17.57 0.61
C PRO A 89 8.84 -19.06 0.67
N ASN A 90 9.20 -19.78 -0.39
CA ASN A 90 9.02 -21.23 -0.53
C ASN A 90 7.56 -21.72 -0.58
N THR A 91 6.58 -20.82 -0.73
CA THR A 91 5.20 -21.22 -1.04
C THR A 91 5.02 -21.46 -2.54
N PRO A 92 4.03 -22.29 -2.96
CA PRO A 92 3.80 -22.56 -4.39
C PRO A 92 3.50 -21.30 -5.24
N LYS A 93 2.89 -20.28 -4.63
CA LYS A 93 2.46 -19.04 -5.29
C LYS A 93 3.35 -17.84 -4.95
N TYR A 94 4.55 -18.07 -4.41
CA TYR A 94 5.47 -16.99 -4.05
C TYR A 94 5.69 -16.04 -5.21
N VAL A 95 5.30 -14.78 -5.05
CA VAL A 95 5.25 -13.78 -6.13
C VAL A 95 6.61 -13.26 -6.57
N LEU A 96 7.64 -13.40 -5.72
CA LEU A 96 9.02 -12.98 -6.01
C LEU A 96 9.90 -14.13 -6.47
N LYS A 97 9.31 -15.29 -6.78
CA LYS A 97 9.99 -16.47 -7.27
C LYS A 97 10.74 -16.18 -8.59
N GLY A 98 11.97 -16.64 -8.68
CA GLY A 98 12.81 -16.48 -9.88
C GLY A 98 13.62 -15.20 -9.91
N ILE A 99 13.52 -14.33 -8.91
CA ILE A 99 14.39 -13.17 -8.73
C ILE A 99 15.51 -13.57 -7.78
N SER A 100 16.77 -13.53 -8.25
CA SER A 100 17.95 -14.03 -7.52
C SER A 100 18.14 -13.36 -6.17
N GLU A 101 17.90 -12.05 -6.08
CA GLU A 101 18.02 -11.28 -4.84
C GLU A 101 17.15 -11.88 -3.73
N PHE A 102 15.89 -12.18 -4.04
CA PHE A 102 14.93 -12.73 -3.06
C PHE A 102 15.07 -14.24 -2.81
N ALA A 103 15.91 -14.92 -3.59
CA ALA A 103 16.32 -16.29 -3.30
C ALA A 103 17.46 -16.30 -2.27
N ILE A 104 18.34 -15.28 -2.28
CA ILE A 104 19.48 -15.15 -1.36
C ILE A 104 19.01 -14.46 -0.07
N THR A 105 18.31 -13.34 -0.19
CA THR A 105 17.80 -12.53 0.93
C THR A 105 16.28 -12.40 0.83
N PRO A 106 15.54 -13.41 1.30
CA PRO A 106 14.09 -13.39 1.21
C PRO A 106 13.49 -12.28 2.09
N PRO A 107 12.34 -11.68 1.67
CA PRO A 107 11.69 -10.64 2.43
C PRO A 107 11.21 -11.14 3.81
N LEU A 108 11.31 -10.29 4.81
CA LEU A 108 10.73 -10.50 6.11
C LEU A 108 9.24 -10.14 6.08
N ILE A 109 8.38 -11.13 6.30
CA ILE A 109 6.93 -10.90 6.37
C ILE A 109 6.54 -10.58 7.81
N ILE A 110 6.01 -9.38 8.02
CA ILE A 110 5.59 -8.87 9.32
C ILE A 110 4.06 -8.74 9.33
N THR A 111 3.46 -9.21 10.41
CA THR A 111 2.01 -9.14 10.64
C THR A 111 1.76 -8.63 12.06
N GLY A 112 0.52 -8.27 12.40
CA GLY A 112 0.19 -7.87 13.76
C GLY A 112 0.50 -8.91 14.83
N ASP A 113 0.51 -10.18 14.43
CA ASP A 113 0.71 -11.28 15.38
C ASP A 113 2.21 -11.59 15.63
N ASN A 114 3.12 -11.14 14.77
CA ASN A 114 4.55 -11.44 14.88
C ASN A 114 5.48 -10.23 14.96
N TYR A 115 4.91 -9.02 15.00
CA TYR A 115 5.65 -7.77 14.99
C TYR A 115 6.70 -7.67 16.11
N GLU A 116 6.31 -7.93 17.37
CA GLU A 116 7.21 -7.81 18.53
C GLU A 116 8.42 -8.74 18.43
N GLN A 117 8.21 -9.96 17.95
CA GLN A 117 9.28 -10.95 17.79
C GLN A 117 10.23 -10.62 16.65
N LYS A 118 9.70 -10.12 15.53
CA LYS A 118 10.49 -9.88 14.31
C LYS A 118 11.20 -8.54 14.29
N ASN A 119 10.69 -7.55 15.02
CA ASN A 119 11.35 -6.25 15.12
C ASN A 119 12.66 -6.30 15.93
N SER A 120 12.74 -7.19 16.92
CA SER A 120 13.96 -7.37 17.72
C SER A 120 15.07 -8.13 17.00
N THR A 121 14.75 -8.92 15.97
CA THR A 121 15.74 -9.74 15.23
C THR A 121 16.02 -9.25 13.81
N GLY A 122 15.19 -8.40 13.25
CA GLY A 122 15.22 -8.01 11.83
C GLY A 122 16.22 -6.92 11.44
N ASP A 123 16.72 -6.13 12.39
CA ASP A 123 17.63 -5.02 12.09
C ASP A 123 19.07 -5.44 11.78
N LEU A 124 19.45 -6.66 12.13
CA LEU A 124 20.82 -7.14 11.96
C LEU A 124 21.21 -7.50 10.52
N PHE A 125 20.26 -7.67 9.60
CA PHE A 125 20.54 -8.21 8.25
C PHE A 125 20.05 -7.35 7.07
N GLY A 126 19.50 -6.16 7.30
CA GLY A 126 19.24 -5.16 6.25
C GLY A 126 18.45 -5.67 5.03
N GLY A 127 17.35 -6.38 5.23
CA GLY A 127 16.53 -6.92 4.14
C GLY A 127 15.20 -6.20 3.95
N ILE A 128 14.45 -6.56 2.88
CA ILE A 128 13.10 -6.06 2.64
C ILE A 128 12.15 -6.50 3.77
N ARG A 129 11.36 -5.54 4.24
CA ARG A 129 10.25 -5.77 5.18
C ARG A 129 8.92 -5.55 4.47
N ILE A 130 8.09 -6.57 4.45
CA ILE A 130 6.72 -6.51 3.93
C ILE A 130 5.76 -6.67 5.10
N ASN A 131 5.20 -5.56 5.52
CA ASN A 131 4.22 -5.48 6.60
C ASN A 131 2.83 -5.70 6.00
N ILE A 132 2.11 -6.76 6.38
CA ILE A 132 0.80 -7.08 5.82
C ILE A 132 -0.27 -6.93 6.89
N PHE A 133 -1.30 -6.13 6.62
CA PHE A 133 -2.36 -5.84 7.57
C PHE A 133 -3.76 -5.97 6.98
N ASN A 134 -4.69 -6.44 7.81
CA ASN A 134 -6.11 -6.51 7.48
C ASN A 134 -6.84 -5.30 8.06
N ILE A 135 -7.26 -4.37 7.20
CA ILE A 135 -7.97 -3.16 7.60
C ILE A 135 -9.42 -3.43 8.05
N SER A 136 -10.00 -4.59 7.74
CA SER A 136 -11.35 -4.91 8.19
C SER A 136 -11.47 -4.94 9.73
N LYS A 137 -10.38 -5.26 10.43
CA LYS A 137 -10.30 -5.14 11.89
C LYS A 137 -10.50 -3.68 12.36
N ILE A 138 -10.14 -2.71 11.52
CA ILE A 138 -10.31 -1.27 11.77
C ILE A 138 -11.77 -0.85 11.49
N ASN A 139 -12.42 -1.43 10.48
CA ASN A 139 -13.77 -1.05 10.05
C ASN A 139 -14.93 -1.78 10.79
N SER A 140 -14.65 -2.86 11.52
CA SER A 140 -15.70 -3.79 12.00
C SER A 140 -16.55 -3.32 13.17
N GLU A 141 -16.29 -2.17 13.83
CA GLU A 141 -16.96 -1.77 15.07
C GLU A 141 -17.70 -0.42 15.03
N VAL A 142 -18.03 0.16 13.88
CA VAL A 142 -18.84 1.39 13.75
C VAL A 142 -20.35 1.12 14.01
N ARG A 143 -20.72 0.22 14.91
CA ARG A 143 -22.07 0.14 15.45
C ARG A 143 -22.09 0.86 16.81
N GLY A 144 -22.58 2.11 16.84
CA GLY A 144 -22.88 2.78 18.11
C GLY A 144 -22.28 4.17 18.34
N GLY A 145 -22.20 5.05 17.34
CA GLY A 145 -22.13 6.51 17.57
C GLY A 145 -20.91 7.06 18.33
N LYS A 146 -19.79 6.36 18.39
CA LYS A 146 -18.54 6.83 19.01
C LYS A 146 -17.55 7.29 17.96
N GLU A 147 -16.67 8.25 18.34
CA GLU A 147 -15.68 8.91 17.50
C GLU A 147 -14.96 8.01 16.48
N PRO A 148 -14.55 8.55 15.31
CA PRO A 148 -13.95 7.77 14.23
C PRO A 148 -12.71 6.99 14.70
N ARG A 149 -12.63 5.74 14.34
CA ARG A 149 -11.63 4.73 14.71
C ARG A 149 -10.18 5.00 14.28
N ILE A 150 -9.84 6.17 13.82
CA ILE A 150 -8.48 6.58 13.45
C ILE A 150 -7.53 6.47 14.63
N LYS A 151 -7.97 6.84 15.82
CA LYS A 151 -7.22 6.57 17.07
C LYS A 151 -6.95 5.08 17.30
N ARG A 152 -7.70 4.20 16.66
CA ARG A 152 -7.63 2.74 16.84
C ARG A 152 -6.72 2.02 15.84
N MET A 153 -6.21 2.68 14.81
CA MET A 153 -5.08 2.11 14.07
C MET A 153 -3.85 1.99 15.00
N HIS A 154 -3.62 3.00 15.83
CA HIS A 154 -2.65 2.93 16.93
C HIS A 154 -2.95 1.80 17.93
N GLU A 155 -4.22 1.57 18.26
CA GLU A 155 -4.61 0.48 19.18
C GLU A 155 -4.49 -0.91 18.53
N VAL A 156 -4.84 -1.06 17.25
CA VAL A 156 -4.81 -2.35 16.52
C VAL A 156 -3.40 -2.74 16.11
N LEU A 157 -2.58 -1.77 15.73
CA LEU A 157 -1.16 -1.97 15.43
C LEU A 157 -0.30 -1.98 16.70
N GLY A 158 -0.80 -1.40 17.81
CA GLY A 158 0.01 -0.95 18.92
C GLY A 158 0.67 0.40 18.59
N GLU A 159 0.68 1.31 19.55
CA GLU A 159 1.23 2.66 19.38
C GLU A 159 2.72 2.62 18.95
N SER A 160 3.48 1.72 19.52
CA SER A 160 4.89 1.52 19.19
C SER A 160 5.10 1.12 17.73
N TYR A 161 4.29 0.23 17.18
CA TYR A 161 4.44 -0.22 15.81
C TYR A 161 3.98 0.82 14.79
N PHE A 162 2.87 1.51 15.07
CA PHE A 162 2.42 2.61 14.22
C PHE A 162 3.47 3.71 14.14
N ASN A 163 4.00 4.16 15.29
CA ASN A 163 5.03 5.18 15.34
C ASN A 163 6.31 4.74 14.64
N HIS A 164 6.68 3.45 14.75
CA HIS A 164 7.80 2.89 13.99
C HIS A 164 7.55 3.01 12.49
N LEU A 165 6.40 2.56 11.97
CA LEU A 165 6.08 2.67 10.56
C LEU A 165 6.06 4.13 10.07
N ALA A 166 5.48 5.03 10.85
CA ALA A 166 5.40 6.45 10.52
C ALA A 166 6.75 7.18 10.59
N SER A 167 7.76 6.58 11.24
CA SER A 167 9.14 7.13 11.31
C SER A 167 10.05 6.61 10.20
N LEU A 168 9.59 5.70 9.34
CA LEU A 168 10.39 5.14 8.27
C LEU A 168 10.48 6.10 7.08
N ASP A 169 11.69 6.40 6.66
CA ASP A 169 11.96 7.33 5.56
C ASP A 169 11.67 6.72 4.17
N ASP A 170 11.56 5.40 4.06
CA ASP A 170 11.35 4.69 2.80
C ASP A 170 10.04 3.85 2.78
N LEU A 171 9.04 4.24 3.57
CA LEU A 171 7.78 3.51 3.63
C LEU A 171 6.95 3.70 2.34
N VAL A 172 6.63 2.60 1.66
CA VAL A 172 5.73 2.57 0.51
C VAL A 172 4.48 1.77 0.84
N LEU A 173 3.31 2.35 0.53
CA LEU A 173 2.01 1.72 0.69
C LEU A 173 1.59 0.95 -0.56
N LEU A 174 1.06 -0.26 -0.36
CA LEU A 174 0.41 -1.07 -1.38
C LEU A 174 -1.00 -1.41 -0.90
N MET A 175 -2.02 -0.98 -1.63
CA MET A 175 -3.42 -1.10 -1.21
C MET A 175 -4.20 -1.98 -2.18
N ASP A 176 -4.58 -3.19 -1.75
CA ASP A 176 -5.47 -4.05 -2.54
C ASP A 176 -6.92 -3.70 -2.29
N GLU A 177 -7.73 -3.69 -3.36
CA GLU A 177 -9.14 -3.26 -3.36
C GLU A 177 -9.33 -1.88 -2.71
N SER A 178 -8.58 -0.88 -3.19
CA SER A 178 -8.44 0.44 -2.59
C SER A 178 -9.74 1.21 -2.43
N HIS A 179 -10.80 0.88 -3.19
CA HIS A 179 -12.14 1.43 -3.01
C HIS A 179 -12.67 1.28 -1.57
N ARG A 180 -12.19 0.27 -0.83
CA ARG A 180 -12.58 0.02 0.57
C ARG A 180 -11.93 0.97 1.57
N TYR A 181 -10.93 1.72 1.17
CA TYR A 181 -10.17 2.64 2.03
C TYR A 181 -10.51 4.12 1.80
N ARG A 182 -11.56 4.39 1.00
CA ARG A 182 -11.97 5.75 0.63
C ARG A 182 -12.88 6.44 1.66
N ALA A 183 -13.34 5.74 2.70
CA ALA A 183 -14.03 6.37 3.82
C ALA A 183 -13.07 7.33 4.56
N LEU A 184 -13.56 8.49 4.98
CA LEU A 184 -12.77 9.55 5.62
C LEU A 184 -11.88 9.05 6.76
N ALA A 185 -12.40 8.10 7.56
CA ALA A 185 -11.65 7.52 8.66
C ALA A 185 -10.42 6.72 8.20
N GLY A 186 -10.58 5.90 7.15
CA GLY A 186 -9.48 5.13 6.57
C GLY A 186 -8.45 6.03 5.90
N MET A 187 -8.89 7.09 5.23
CA MET A 187 -8.00 8.05 4.56
C MET A 187 -7.09 8.77 5.57
N ARG A 188 -7.64 9.27 6.68
CA ARG A 188 -6.86 9.96 7.72
C ARG A 188 -5.80 9.03 8.34
N ALA A 189 -6.19 7.81 8.71
CA ALA A 189 -5.25 6.84 9.30
C ALA A 189 -4.08 6.50 8.35
N ILE A 190 -4.35 6.41 7.06
CA ILE A 190 -3.33 6.17 6.03
C ILE A 190 -2.43 7.40 5.85
N ASN A 191 -2.99 8.62 5.87
CA ASN A 191 -2.20 9.86 5.77
C ASN A 191 -1.27 10.04 6.98
N GLU A 192 -1.69 9.64 8.20
CA GLU A 192 -0.86 9.71 9.41
C GLU A 192 0.42 8.85 9.33
N LEU A 193 0.46 7.82 8.48
CA LEU A 193 1.67 7.02 8.23
C LEU A 193 2.74 7.77 7.44
N LYS A 194 2.39 8.88 6.77
CA LYS A 194 3.30 9.72 5.97
C LYS A 194 4.20 8.92 5.01
N PRO A 195 3.66 7.99 4.21
CA PRO A 195 4.49 7.19 3.32
C PRO A 195 5.15 8.04 2.23
N LEU A 196 6.21 7.53 1.61
CA LEU A 196 6.79 8.14 0.42
C LEU A 196 5.74 8.28 -0.67
N PHE A 197 5.05 7.20 -0.99
CA PHE A 197 3.91 7.18 -1.91
C PHE A 197 3.08 5.92 -1.72
N GLY A 198 1.92 5.90 -2.38
CA GLY A 198 0.99 4.78 -2.38
C GLY A 198 0.72 4.25 -3.78
N LEU A 199 0.60 2.92 -3.89
CA LEU A 199 0.14 2.22 -5.09
C LEU A 199 -1.18 1.53 -4.75
N GLU A 200 -2.24 1.98 -5.39
CA GLU A 200 -3.60 1.49 -5.20
C GLU A 200 -3.98 0.53 -6.33
N MET A 201 -4.60 -0.57 -5.99
CA MET A 201 -5.12 -1.54 -6.96
C MET A 201 -6.57 -1.82 -6.68
N THR A 202 -7.42 -1.75 -7.70
CA THR A 202 -8.85 -2.04 -7.57
C THR A 202 -9.45 -2.47 -8.90
N ALA A 203 -10.50 -3.29 -8.85
CA ALA A 203 -11.33 -3.56 -10.02
C ALA A 203 -12.47 -2.54 -10.19
N THR A 204 -12.72 -1.74 -9.16
CA THR A 204 -13.81 -0.75 -9.10
C THR A 204 -13.25 0.62 -8.72
N PRO A 205 -12.72 1.42 -9.68
CA PRO A 205 -12.09 2.71 -9.41
C PRO A 205 -13.13 3.82 -9.18
N PHE A 206 -14.09 3.56 -8.30
CA PHE A 206 -15.13 4.52 -7.90
C PHE A 206 -15.60 4.24 -6.48
N VAL A 207 -16.15 5.27 -5.84
CA VAL A 207 -16.86 5.17 -4.56
C VAL A 207 -18.35 5.16 -4.82
N GLU A 208 -19.07 4.21 -4.23
CA GLU A 208 -20.52 4.19 -4.28
C GLU A 208 -21.10 5.40 -3.54
N SER A 209 -22.05 6.08 -4.15
CA SER A 209 -22.80 7.16 -3.53
C SER A 209 -24.31 7.00 -3.83
N THR A 210 -25.14 7.72 -3.06
CA THR A 210 -26.61 7.67 -3.20
C THR A 210 -27.13 8.24 -4.52
N LYS A 211 -26.32 9.07 -5.22
CA LYS A 211 -26.71 9.72 -6.48
C LYS A 211 -26.12 9.04 -7.70
N ALA A 212 -24.79 8.87 -7.72
CA ALA A 212 -24.06 8.21 -8.80
C ALA A 212 -22.67 7.80 -8.28
N PRO A 213 -22.04 6.76 -8.82
CA PRO A 213 -20.66 6.41 -8.48
C PRO A 213 -19.72 7.59 -8.73
N ILE A 214 -18.83 7.86 -7.76
CA ILE A 214 -17.83 8.91 -7.86
C ILE A 214 -16.53 8.27 -8.31
N PRO A 215 -16.01 8.57 -9.53
CA PRO A 215 -14.77 7.99 -10.01
C PRO A 215 -13.57 8.47 -9.20
N PHE A 216 -12.53 7.64 -9.14
CA PHE A 216 -11.25 8.03 -8.57
C PHE A 216 -10.54 9.03 -9.46
N LYS A 217 -9.82 9.97 -8.86
CA LYS A 217 -9.06 11.01 -9.55
C LYS A 217 -7.58 10.67 -9.72
N ASN A 218 -7.11 9.60 -9.09
CA ASN A 218 -5.71 9.19 -9.09
C ASN A 218 -5.42 7.98 -10.00
N VAL A 219 -6.30 7.68 -10.95
CA VAL A 219 -6.14 6.54 -11.87
C VAL A 219 -5.08 6.88 -12.92
N VAL A 220 -4.02 6.06 -12.98
CA VAL A 220 -2.94 6.19 -13.98
C VAL A 220 -2.95 5.06 -15.01
N MET A 221 -3.67 4.01 -14.74
CA MET A 221 -3.86 2.87 -15.63
C MET A 221 -5.24 2.24 -15.42
N ASP A 222 -5.96 2.04 -16.51
CA ASP A 222 -7.24 1.31 -16.52
C ASP A 222 -7.14 0.13 -17.49
N TYR A 223 -7.31 -1.08 -16.94
CA TYR A 223 -7.30 -2.34 -17.69
C TYR A 223 -8.58 -3.12 -17.37
N PRO A 224 -9.71 -2.82 -18.05
CA PRO A 224 -10.97 -3.53 -17.86
C PRO A 224 -10.87 -4.97 -18.40
N LEU A 225 -11.80 -5.82 -18.01
CA LEU A 225 -12.05 -7.09 -18.72
C LEU A 225 -12.61 -6.76 -20.11
N ALA A 226 -12.03 -7.38 -21.12
CA ALA A 226 -12.57 -7.34 -22.49
C ALA A 226 -13.87 -8.14 -22.59
#